data_b10091366c83c227270d169167c20512
#
_entry.id   b10091366c83c227270d169167c20512
#
_cell.length_a   1.000
_cell.length_b   1.000
_cell.length_c   1.000
_cell.angle_alpha   90.00
_cell.angle_beta   90.00
_cell.angle_gamma   90.00
#
_symmetry.space_group_name_H-M   'P 1'
#
loop_
_entity.id
_entity.type
_entity.pdbx_description
1 polymer ?
#
loop_
_entity_poly.entity_id
_entity_poly.type
_entity_poly.pdbx_seq_one_letter_code
_entity_poly.pdbx_strand_id
1 'polypeptide(L)'
;VFLRGGDVVPVYMRVRAPTIYQANEDELAAITVSVVSNKDPAINDERLTLTLMDVVHGINLDTSHYQVDVEQGQSAIFSITVTNTGNVYDTFAFYDPTTHEGQTEWGLPFGWGISFPTSLSLDPTQSVTRNLQVSVPTSQEPGTFVIYLKGWSTGEPVLSIDRGTFDVLELWVNVSIRSSGNIIFNVGETKQDVLPGECSQFDIAVTKHYT
;
A
#
# COMPACT_ATOMS: atom_id res chain seq x y z
N VAL A 1 -46.92 -29.89 -1.19
CA VAL A 1 -46.57 -31.22 -0.67
C VAL A 1 -47.78 -31.74 0.12
N PHE A 2 -48.20 -32.98 -0.10
CA PHE A 2 -49.24 -33.63 0.71
C PHE A 2 -48.54 -34.53 1.73
N LEU A 3 -48.73 -34.22 3.01
CA LEU A 3 -48.23 -35.04 4.12
C LEU A 3 -49.35 -35.76 4.80
N ARG A 4 -49.13 -37.02 5.17
CA ARG A 4 -50.00 -37.80 6.05
C ARG A 4 -49.62 -37.59 7.51
N GLY A 5 -50.51 -37.91 8.44
CA GLY A 5 -50.17 -37.76 9.86
C GLY A 5 -48.88 -38.55 10.19
N GLY A 6 -47.89 -37.89 10.75
CA GLY A 6 -46.61 -38.49 11.09
C GLY A 6 -45.52 -38.39 10.01
N ASP A 7 -45.85 -37.95 8.78
CA ASP A 7 -44.85 -37.77 7.73
C ASP A 7 -43.96 -36.56 8.03
N VAL A 8 -42.66 -36.71 7.76
CA VAL A 8 -41.64 -35.65 7.86
C VAL A 8 -40.96 -35.46 6.50
N VAL A 9 -40.99 -34.25 6.00
CA VAL A 9 -40.29 -33.88 4.75
C VAL A 9 -39.30 -32.80 5.04
N PRO A 10 -37.99 -33.00 4.73
CA PRO A 10 -37.01 -31.95 4.86
C PRO A 10 -37.22 -30.84 3.82
N VAL A 11 -37.19 -29.60 4.26
CA VAL A 11 -37.20 -28.44 3.39
C VAL A 11 -35.84 -27.74 3.56
N TYR A 12 -35.14 -27.58 2.46
CA TYR A 12 -33.83 -26.93 2.45
C TYR A 12 -33.98 -25.47 2.02
N MET A 13 -33.50 -24.56 2.83
CA MET A 13 -33.38 -23.13 2.53
C MET A 13 -31.90 -22.80 2.32
N ARG A 14 -31.59 -22.11 1.23
CA ARG A 14 -30.26 -21.61 0.97
C ARG A 14 -30.29 -20.08 1.10
N VAL A 15 -29.51 -19.57 2.02
CA VAL A 15 -29.24 -18.14 2.17
C VAL A 15 -27.89 -17.85 1.53
N ARG A 16 -27.81 -16.83 0.66
CA ARG A 16 -26.58 -16.41 0.04
C ARG A 16 -26.29 -14.99 0.50
N ALA A 17 -25.15 -14.82 1.18
CA ALA A 17 -24.63 -13.50 1.48
C ALA A 17 -24.21 -12.82 0.17
N PRO A 18 -24.41 -11.52 0.02
CA PRO A 18 -23.88 -10.77 -1.11
C PRO A 18 -22.35 -10.85 -1.12
N THR A 19 -21.78 -10.77 -2.32
CA THR A 19 -20.32 -10.85 -2.50
C THR A 19 -19.60 -9.52 -2.39
N ILE A 20 -20.34 -8.41 -2.39
CA ILE A 20 -19.84 -7.04 -2.31
C ILE A 20 -20.65 -6.28 -1.25
N TYR A 21 -20.08 -5.55 -0.46
CA TYR A 21 -20.53 -5.24 0.78
C TYR A 21 -20.78 -3.83 1.20
N GLN A 22 -21.80 -3.53 1.63
CA GLN A 22 -22.26 -2.48 2.52
C GLN A 22 -22.95 -3.09 3.73
N ALA A 23 -22.33 -4.06 4.39
CA ALA A 23 -22.83 -4.49 5.67
C ALA A 23 -22.29 -3.56 6.75
N ASN A 24 -23.19 -3.03 7.53
CA ASN A 24 -22.83 -2.51 8.83
C ASN A 24 -22.42 -3.72 9.70
N GLU A 25 -21.45 -3.50 10.59
CA GLU A 25 -21.09 -4.48 11.61
C GLU A 25 -22.36 -5.02 12.26
N ASP A 26 -22.43 -6.33 12.46
CA ASP A 26 -23.57 -7.01 13.10
C ASP A 26 -24.90 -7.00 12.33
N GLU A 27 -24.92 -6.88 11.02
CA GLU A 27 -26.16 -7.00 10.28
C GLU A 27 -26.70 -8.44 10.31
N LEU A 28 -27.80 -8.60 11.06
CA LEU A 28 -28.56 -9.85 11.16
C LEU A 28 -29.62 -9.90 10.07
N ALA A 29 -29.48 -10.84 9.14
CA ALA A 29 -30.58 -11.18 8.24
C ALA A 29 -31.54 -12.12 8.97
N ALA A 30 -32.72 -11.60 9.31
CA ALA A 30 -33.80 -12.38 9.92
C ALA A 30 -34.74 -12.94 8.83
N ILE A 31 -34.82 -14.25 8.72
CA ILE A 31 -35.70 -14.94 7.76
C ILE A 31 -36.74 -15.73 8.53
N THR A 32 -37.99 -15.37 8.36
CA THR A 32 -39.10 -16.13 8.91
C THR A 32 -39.58 -17.15 7.89
N VAL A 33 -39.56 -18.41 8.28
CA VAL A 33 -40.13 -19.50 7.49
C VAL A 33 -41.47 -19.86 8.11
N SER A 34 -42.57 -19.70 7.35
CA SER A 34 -43.91 -20.05 7.78
C SER A 34 -44.46 -21.22 6.97
N VAL A 35 -45.15 -22.10 7.64
CA VAL A 35 -45.86 -23.22 7.04
C VAL A 35 -47.33 -23.15 7.46
N VAL A 36 -48.21 -23.18 6.48
CA VAL A 36 -49.66 -23.09 6.69
C VAL A 36 -50.35 -24.28 6.08
N SER A 37 -51.29 -24.87 6.80
CA SER A 37 -52.13 -25.94 6.28
C SER A 37 -53.09 -25.42 5.20
N ASN A 38 -53.11 -26.07 4.04
CA ASN A 38 -54.00 -25.69 2.94
C ASN A 38 -55.49 -26.06 3.20
N LYS A 39 -55.74 -26.99 4.14
CA LYS A 39 -57.12 -27.41 4.51
C LYS A 39 -57.67 -26.60 5.66
N ASP A 40 -56.83 -26.16 6.56
CA ASP A 40 -57.19 -25.36 7.72
C ASP A 40 -56.09 -24.33 7.99
N PRO A 41 -56.26 -23.10 7.52
CA PRO A 41 -55.27 -22.03 7.70
C PRO A 41 -54.99 -21.65 9.16
N ALA A 42 -55.85 -22.06 10.10
CA ALA A 42 -55.58 -21.87 11.52
C ALA A 42 -54.44 -22.76 12.03
N ILE A 43 -54.13 -23.82 11.28
CA ILE A 43 -52.97 -24.68 11.56
C ILE A 43 -51.78 -24.14 10.80
N ASN A 44 -50.92 -23.44 11.51
CA ASN A 44 -49.68 -22.87 10.99
C ASN A 44 -48.55 -22.99 12.02
N ASP A 45 -47.32 -22.90 11.57
CA ASP A 45 -46.13 -22.79 12.40
C ASP A 45 -45.13 -21.87 11.72
N GLU A 46 -44.39 -21.15 12.52
CA GLU A 46 -43.37 -20.21 12.05
C GLU A 46 -42.06 -20.44 12.79
N ARG A 47 -40.94 -20.29 12.05
CA ARG A 47 -39.60 -20.34 12.61
C ARG A 47 -38.78 -19.18 12.09
N LEU A 48 -38.13 -18.49 13.00
CA LEU A 48 -37.16 -17.45 12.72
C LEU A 48 -35.77 -18.10 12.58
N THR A 49 -35.13 -17.83 11.47
CA THR A 49 -33.72 -18.16 11.25
C THR A 49 -32.93 -16.89 11.15
N LEU A 50 -31.83 -16.82 11.90
CA LEU A 50 -30.91 -15.68 11.88
C LEU A 50 -29.64 -16.06 11.13
N THR A 51 -29.20 -15.19 10.24
CA THR A 51 -27.88 -15.29 9.55
C THR A 51 -27.10 -14.07 9.91
N LEU A 52 -25.95 -14.26 10.55
CA LEU A 52 -24.99 -13.23 10.85
C LEU A 52 -23.93 -13.19 9.72
N MET A 53 -23.55 -12.01 9.31
CA MET A 53 -22.41 -11.84 8.42
C MET A 53 -21.16 -11.55 9.23
N ASP A 54 -20.12 -12.34 9.02
CA ASP A 54 -18.84 -12.12 9.66
C ASP A 54 -18.17 -10.85 9.11
N VAL A 55 -17.59 -10.07 10.00
CA VAL A 55 -16.73 -8.92 9.67
C VAL A 55 -15.40 -9.46 9.18
N VAL A 56 -14.96 -8.98 8.02
CA VAL A 56 -13.68 -9.32 7.43
C VAL A 56 -12.93 -8.03 7.16
N HIS A 57 -11.83 -7.83 7.87
CA HIS A 57 -10.89 -6.75 7.60
C HIS A 57 -9.90 -7.16 6.51
N GLY A 58 -9.45 -6.21 5.69
CA GLY A 58 -8.51 -6.51 4.61
C GLY A 58 -7.87 -5.25 4.06
N ILE A 59 -6.57 -5.29 3.84
CA ILE A 59 -5.80 -4.22 3.19
C ILE A 59 -4.96 -4.81 2.07
N ASN A 60 -4.80 -4.07 0.98
CA ASN A 60 -3.82 -4.34 -0.05
C ASN A 60 -3.08 -3.04 -0.39
N LEU A 61 -1.75 -3.12 -0.43
CA LEU A 61 -0.85 -2.06 -0.86
C LEU A 61 -0.26 -2.43 -2.22
N ASP A 62 -0.30 -1.50 -3.16
CA ASP A 62 0.24 -1.73 -4.49
C ASP A 62 0.87 -0.45 -5.07
N THR A 63 1.76 -0.61 -6.05
CA THR A 63 2.35 0.49 -6.80
C THR A 63 2.67 0.07 -8.23
N SER A 64 2.57 1.00 -9.17
CA SER A 64 3.00 0.75 -10.55
C SER A 64 4.51 0.73 -10.73
N HIS A 65 5.26 1.28 -9.77
CA HIS A 65 6.72 1.39 -9.84
C HIS A 65 7.33 1.03 -8.48
N TYR A 66 7.93 -0.14 -8.40
CA TYR A 66 8.58 -0.64 -7.19
C TYR A 66 10.00 -0.10 -7.00
N GLN A 67 10.56 0.53 -8.04
CA GLN A 67 11.92 1.04 -8.05
C GLN A 67 11.94 2.48 -8.57
N VAL A 68 12.71 3.34 -7.91
CA VAL A 68 12.95 4.73 -8.30
C VAL A 68 14.44 5.04 -8.22
N ASP A 69 14.96 5.71 -9.26
CA ASP A 69 16.34 6.19 -9.32
C ASP A 69 16.37 7.65 -8.87
N VAL A 70 17.28 7.98 -7.95
CA VAL A 70 17.46 9.34 -7.43
C VAL A 70 18.93 9.68 -7.26
N GLU A 71 19.25 10.97 -7.28
CA GLU A 71 20.56 11.45 -6.89
C GLU A 71 20.62 11.70 -5.37
N GLN A 72 21.81 11.68 -4.80
CA GLN A 72 22.06 12.09 -3.41
C GLN A 72 21.41 13.46 -3.11
N GLY A 73 20.72 13.57 -1.98
CA GLY A 73 20.01 14.78 -1.56
C GLY A 73 18.67 15.03 -2.26
N GLN A 74 18.21 14.12 -3.10
CA GLN A 74 16.90 14.17 -3.73
C GLN A 74 15.89 13.28 -3.00
N SER A 75 14.63 13.33 -3.43
CA SER A 75 13.57 12.48 -2.88
C SER A 75 13.05 11.51 -3.93
N ALA A 76 12.94 10.24 -3.56
CA ALA A 76 12.17 9.24 -4.29
C ALA A 76 10.68 9.41 -3.99
N ILE A 77 9.83 9.31 -5.02
CA ILE A 77 8.38 9.42 -4.89
C ILE A 77 7.75 8.16 -5.50
N PHE A 78 6.97 7.45 -4.69
CA PHE A 78 6.20 6.29 -5.09
C PHE A 78 4.71 6.61 -5.01
N SER A 79 3.94 6.25 -6.04
CA SER A 79 2.48 6.37 -6.03
C SER A 79 1.88 5.08 -5.48
N ILE A 80 1.50 5.09 -4.20
CA ILE A 80 0.99 3.92 -3.49
C ILE A 80 -0.53 3.91 -3.58
N THR A 81 -1.08 2.80 -4.04
CA THR A 81 -2.53 2.53 -4.01
C THR A 81 -2.85 1.67 -2.80
N VAL A 82 -3.70 2.19 -1.93
CA VAL A 82 -4.22 1.50 -0.75
C VAL A 82 -5.65 1.08 -1.04
N THR A 83 -5.96 -0.20 -0.89
CA THR A 83 -7.30 -0.76 -1.13
C THR A 83 -7.81 -1.45 0.13
N ASN A 84 -9.04 -1.13 0.55
CA ASN A 84 -9.77 -1.92 1.53
C ASN A 84 -10.31 -3.18 0.83
N THR A 85 -9.75 -4.34 1.15
CA THR A 85 -10.19 -5.64 0.62
C THR A 85 -11.17 -6.35 1.56
N GLY A 86 -11.49 -5.73 2.70
CA GLY A 86 -12.49 -6.20 3.64
C GLY A 86 -13.93 -5.92 3.21
N ASN A 87 -14.86 -6.31 4.06
CA ASN A 87 -16.30 -6.13 3.85
C ASN A 87 -16.93 -5.06 4.76
N VAL A 88 -16.12 -4.30 5.49
CA VAL A 88 -16.54 -3.21 6.38
C VAL A 88 -15.73 -1.96 6.13
N TYR A 89 -16.26 -0.80 6.50
CA TYR A 89 -15.49 0.43 6.61
C TYR A 89 -14.35 0.22 7.61
N ASP A 90 -13.15 0.63 7.24
CA ASP A 90 -11.98 0.43 8.08
C ASP A 90 -11.03 1.62 8.02
N THR A 91 -10.24 1.77 9.08
CA THR A 91 -9.14 2.72 9.15
C THR A 91 -7.83 1.95 9.17
N PHE A 92 -6.99 2.23 8.18
CA PHE A 92 -5.66 1.63 8.06
C PHE A 92 -4.63 2.59 8.62
N ALA A 93 -3.80 2.12 9.52
CA ALA A 93 -2.63 2.83 10.00
C ALA A 93 -1.38 2.36 9.23
N PHE A 94 -0.40 3.25 9.13
CA PHE A 94 0.85 2.97 8.44
C PHE A 94 2.02 3.13 9.39
N TYR A 95 3.02 2.28 9.21
CA TYR A 95 4.22 2.31 10.04
C TYR A 95 5.01 3.59 9.81
N ASP A 96 5.35 4.26 10.91
CA ASP A 96 6.29 5.36 10.94
C ASP A 96 7.64 4.82 11.46
N PRO A 97 8.64 4.65 10.59
CA PRO A 97 9.93 4.12 10.97
C PRO A 97 10.71 5.05 11.90
N THR A 98 10.28 6.31 12.06
CA THR A 98 10.96 7.28 12.93
C THR A 98 10.58 7.10 14.40
N THR A 99 9.47 6.43 14.71
CA THR A 99 8.94 6.29 16.07
C THR A 99 9.31 4.98 16.77
N HIS A 100 9.87 4.01 16.03
CA HIS A 100 10.19 2.68 16.57
C HIS A 100 11.69 2.41 16.51
N GLU A 101 12.41 2.94 17.49
CA GLU A 101 13.82 2.61 17.69
C GLU A 101 13.98 1.11 17.98
N GLY A 102 14.76 0.40 17.16
CA GLY A 102 15.20 -0.97 17.40
C GLY A 102 14.63 -2.06 16.51
N GLN A 103 13.72 -1.78 15.57
CA GLN A 103 13.29 -2.78 14.58
C GLN A 103 14.03 -2.57 13.26
N THR A 104 15.15 -3.26 13.12
CA THR A 104 16.04 -3.19 11.94
C THR A 104 15.44 -3.78 10.66
N GLU A 105 14.35 -4.54 10.77
CA GLU A 105 13.72 -5.20 9.61
C GLU A 105 12.87 -4.27 8.74
N TRP A 106 12.46 -3.11 9.28
CA TRP A 106 11.57 -2.16 8.62
C TRP A 106 12.15 -0.74 8.56
N GLY A 107 13.34 -0.56 9.08
CA GLY A 107 13.95 0.76 9.26
C GLY A 107 14.43 1.38 7.97
N LEU A 108 14.20 2.69 7.83
CA LEU A 108 14.90 3.50 6.86
C LEU A 108 16.40 3.52 7.19
N PRO A 109 17.28 3.60 6.19
CA PRO A 109 18.70 3.87 6.43
C PRO A 109 18.87 5.15 7.26
N PHE A 110 19.93 5.19 8.07
CA PHE A 110 20.19 6.34 8.95
C PHE A 110 20.22 7.66 8.17
N GLY A 111 19.51 8.66 8.69
CA GLY A 111 19.43 9.99 8.10
C GLY A 111 18.42 10.14 6.95
N TRP A 112 17.74 9.07 6.56
CA TRP A 112 16.64 9.17 5.58
C TRP A 112 15.36 9.68 6.24
N GLY A 113 14.53 10.37 5.46
CA GLY A 113 13.21 10.80 5.89
C GLY A 113 12.12 10.14 5.08
N ILE A 114 10.95 9.93 5.68
CA ILE A 114 9.76 9.42 5.00
C ILE A 114 8.58 10.35 5.26
N SER A 115 7.73 10.52 4.25
CA SER A 115 6.48 11.25 4.36
C SER A 115 5.38 10.45 3.67
N PHE A 116 4.40 9.99 4.47
CA PHE A 116 3.19 9.28 4.03
C PHE A 116 2.08 9.57 5.06
N PRO A 117 0.78 9.51 4.70
CA PRO A 117 -0.27 9.61 5.69
C PRO A 117 -0.10 8.58 6.81
N THR A 118 -0.31 8.97 8.06
CA THR A 118 -0.23 8.04 9.21
C THR A 118 -1.42 7.10 9.27
N SER A 119 -2.55 7.49 8.66
CA SER A 119 -3.74 6.65 8.53
C SER A 119 -4.61 7.06 7.34
N LEU A 120 -5.43 6.13 6.86
CA LEU A 120 -6.45 6.33 5.83
C LEU A 120 -7.68 5.50 6.18
N SER A 121 -8.86 6.12 6.04
CA SER A 121 -10.15 5.44 6.24
C SER A 121 -10.80 5.19 4.89
N LEU A 122 -11.24 3.96 4.63
CA LEU A 122 -11.77 3.52 3.34
C LEU A 122 -13.04 2.68 3.53
N ASP A 123 -14.02 2.92 2.67
CA ASP A 123 -15.16 2.04 2.53
C ASP A 123 -14.74 0.66 1.95
N PRO A 124 -15.57 -0.38 2.11
CA PRO A 124 -15.34 -1.68 1.48
C PRO A 124 -15.05 -1.53 -0.02
N THR A 125 -14.02 -2.21 -0.51
CA THR A 125 -13.57 -2.19 -1.92
C THR A 125 -13.05 -0.84 -2.43
N GLN A 126 -13.07 0.19 -1.62
CA GLN A 126 -12.52 1.51 -1.99
C GLN A 126 -11.01 1.46 -2.09
N SER A 127 -10.49 2.15 -3.11
CA SER A 127 -9.06 2.37 -3.31
C SER A 127 -8.74 3.85 -3.34
N VAL A 128 -7.58 4.22 -2.81
CA VAL A 128 -7.05 5.57 -2.86
C VAL A 128 -5.57 5.55 -3.15
N THR A 129 -5.09 6.46 -4.00
CA THR A 129 -3.66 6.60 -4.27
C THR A 129 -3.09 7.77 -3.50
N ARG A 130 -1.92 7.56 -2.88
CA ARG A 130 -1.14 8.58 -2.13
C ARG A 130 0.33 8.48 -2.49
N ASN A 131 1.01 9.62 -2.47
CA ASN A 131 2.44 9.64 -2.70
C ASN A 131 3.18 9.35 -1.39
N LEU A 132 4.05 8.34 -1.44
CA LEU A 132 5.09 8.10 -0.46
C LEU A 132 6.33 8.84 -0.92
N GLN A 133 6.81 9.79 -0.13
CA GLN A 133 8.06 10.50 -0.39
C GLN A 133 9.15 10.02 0.56
N VAL A 134 10.28 9.65 -0.01
CA VAL A 134 11.47 9.18 0.72
C VAL A 134 12.61 10.14 0.42
N SER A 135 13.10 10.85 1.44
CA SER A 135 14.19 11.82 1.30
C SER A 135 15.54 11.17 1.55
N VAL A 136 16.44 11.26 0.58
CA VAL A 136 17.77 10.67 0.62
C VAL A 136 18.77 11.75 1.06
N PRO A 137 19.63 11.50 2.07
CA PRO A 137 20.67 12.46 2.46
C PRO A 137 21.70 12.74 1.36
N THR A 138 22.29 13.93 1.39
CA THR A 138 23.38 14.28 0.46
C THR A 138 24.65 13.48 0.70
N SER A 139 24.82 12.93 1.90
CA SER A 139 25.96 12.09 2.29
C SER A 139 25.75 10.59 2.05
N GLN A 140 24.60 10.20 1.49
CA GLN A 140 24.31 8.79 1.24
C GLN A 140 25.24 8.23 0.18
N GLU A 141 25.94 7.14 0.47
CA GLU A 141 26.75 6.44 -0.53
C GLU A 141 25.83 5.88 -1.65
N PRO A 142 26.32 5.90 -2.91
CA PRO A 142 25.59 5.30 -4.02
C PRO A 142 25.30 3.82 -3.79
N GLY A 143 24.13 3.37 -4.22
CA GLY A 143 23.74 1.97 -4.07
C GLY A 143 22.23 1.76 -4.18
N THR A 144 21.81 0.53 -4.06
CA THR A 144 20.38 0.15 -4.02
C THR A 144 19.96 -0.10 -2.59
N PHE A 145 18.90 0.56 -2.16
CA PHE A 145 18.34 0.47 -0.82
C PHE A 145 16.92 -0.05 -0.88
N VAL A 146 16.60 -0.97 0.02
CA VAL A 146 15.25 -1.53 0.16
C VAL A 146 14.57 -0.82 1.32
N ILE A 147 13.34 -0.37 1.08
CA ILE A 147 12.47 0.20 2.10
C ILE A 147 11.14 -0.54 2.11
N TYR A 148 10.48 -0.59 3.25
CA TYR A 148 9.22 -1.28 3.43
C TYR A 148 8.15 -0.31 3.90
N LEU A 149 6.98 -0.35 3.25
CA LEU A 149 5.77 0.31 3.73
C LEU A 149 4.84 -0.77 4.27
N LYS A 150 4.54 -0.71 5.57
CA LYS A 150 3.57 -1.58 6.22
C LYS A 150 2.30 -0.81 6.52
N GLY A 151 1.15 -1.39 6.17
CA GLY A 151 -0.17 -0.90 6.53
C GLY A 151 -0.96 -2.00 7.23
N TRP A 152 -1.80 -1.65 8.23
CA TRP A 152 -2.63 -2.60 8.94
C TRP A 152 -3.99 -2.01 9.30
N SER A 153 -4.99 -2.91 9.45
CA SER A 153 -6.31 -2.55 9.93
C SER A 153 -6.27 -2.14 11.41
N THR A 154 -6.96 -1.08 11.77
CA THR A 154 -7.16 -0.66 13.17
C THR A 154 -8.52 -1.08 13.73
N GLY A 155 -9.45 -1.53 12.87
CA GLY A 155 -10.77 -2.03 13.25
C GLY A 155 -10.73 -3.43 13.84
N GLU A 156 -9.70 -4.21 13.53
CA GLU A 156 -9.49 -5.52 14.11
C GLU A 156 -8.90 -5.39 15.52
N PRO A 157 -9.43 -6.04 16.55
CA PRO A 157 -8.88 -5.99 17.90
C PRO A 157 -7.54 -6.74 17.94
N VAL A 158 -6.48 -6.06 17.54
CA VAL A 158 -5.15 -6.65 17.42
C VAL A 158 -4.41 -6.60 18.74
N LEU A 159 -3.93 -7.74 19.16
CA LEU A 159 -3.03 -7.86 20.32
C LEU A 159 -1.57 -7.51 19.98
N SER A 160 -1.21 -7.43 18.69
CA SER A 160 0.09 -6.97 18.20
C SER A 160 0.09 -6.66 16.71
N ILE A 161 0.93 -5.73 16.28
CA ILE A 161 1.16 -5.29 14.89
C ILE A 161 1.49 -6.45 13.92
N ASP A 162 1.89 -7.60 14.45
CA ASP A 162 2.32 -8.76 13.67
C ASP A 162 1.28 -9.89 13.58
N ARG A 163 0.07 -9.69 14.15
CA ARG A 163 -0.97 -10.72 14.22
C ARG A 163 -2.31 -10.30 13.63
N GLY A 164 -2.46 -9.05 13.23
CA GLY A 164 -3.68 -8.55 12.61
C GLY A 164 -3.64 -8.60 11.09
N THR A 165 -4.69 -8.10 10.48
CA THR A 165 -4.75 -7.90 9.03
C THR A 165 -3.80 -6.78 8.63
N PHE A 166 -2.76 -7.12 7.89
CA PHE A 166 -1.77 -6.17 7.39
C PHE A 166 -1.31 -6.54 5.97
N ASP A 167 -0.69 -5.58 5.31
CA ASP A 167 0.07 -5.78 4.08
C ASP A 167 1.39 -5.04 4.12
N VAL A 168 2.35 -5.52 3.35
CA VAL A 168 3.71 -4.98 3.29
C VAL A 168 4.14 -4.83 1.86
N LEU A 169 4.55 -3.62 1.51
CA LEU A 169 5.07 -3.30 0.19
C LEU A 169 6.59 -3.07 0.27
N GLU A 170 7.33 -3.83 -0.52
CA GLU A 170 8.78 -3.69 -0.67
C GLU A 170 9.10 -2.76 -1.84
N LEU A 171 9.94 -1.75 -1.60
CA LEU A 171 10.29 -0.71 -2.56
C LEU A 171 11.81 -0.53 -2.64
N TRP A 172 12.32 -0.23 -3.82
CA TRP A 172 13.74 -0.04 -4.08
C TRP A 172 14.06 1.40 -4.45
N VAL A 173 15.08 1.96 -3.81
CA VAL A 173 15.63 3.28 -4.14
C VAL A 173 17.07 3.10 -4.60
N ASN A 174 17.33 3.39 -5.88
CA ASN A 174 18.68 3.43 -6.42
C ASN A 174 19.24 4.83 -6.28
N VAL A 175 20.27 4.97 -5.48
CA VAL A 175 20.95 6.24 -5.25
C VAL A 175 22.18 6.34 -6.12
N SER A 176 22.28 7.39 -6.91
CA SER A 176 23.46 7.76 -7.69
C SER A 176 24.15 8.99 -7.12
N ILE A 177 25.40 9.17 -7.49
CA ILE A 177 26.15 10.38 -7.15
C ILE A 177 25.45 11.59 -7.77
N ARG A 178 25.26 12.63 -6.97
CA ARG A 178 24.78 13.91 -7.48
C ARG A 178 25.76 14.44 -8.52
N SER A 179 25.29 14.58 -9.74
CA SER A 179 26.09 15.18 -10.83
C SER A 179 26.11 16.70 -10.69
N SER A 180 26.69 17.19 -9.58
CA SER A 180 26.97 18.62 -9.43
C SER A 180 28.39 18.88 -9.83
N GLY A 181 28.59 19.34 -11.04
CA GLY A 181 29.91 19.77 -11.47
C GLY A 181 29.82 20.59 -12.74
N ASN A 182 30.21 21.84 -12.67
CA ASN A 182 30.56 22.60 -13.86
C ASN A 182 31.86 22.03 -14.40
N ILE A 183 31.88 21.61 -15.65
CA ILE A 183 33.13 21.34 -16.36
C ILE A 183 33.62 22.66 -16.87
N ILE A 184 34.77 23.08 -16.38
CA ILE A 184 35.43 24.30 -16.83
C ILE A 184 36.57 23.92 -17.76
N PHE A 185 36.52 24.43 -18.98
CA PHE A 185 37.61 24.32 -19.93
C PHE A 185 38.46 25.58 -19.83
N ASN A 186 39.68 25.43 -19.41
CA ASN A 186 40.70 26.51 -19.47
C ASN A 186 41.65 26.20 -20.60
N VAL A 187 41.71 27.10 -21.57
CA VAL A 187 42.69 27.07 -22.65
C VAL A 187 43.76 28.11 -22.34
N GLY A 188 44.98 27.68 -22.16
CA GLY A 188 46.09 28.55 -21.78
C GLY A 188 46.38 29.63 -22.83
N GLU A 189 46.40 29.23 -24.09
CA GLU A 189 46.51 30.15 -25.24
C GLU A 189 45.42 29.82 -26.26
N THR A 190 44.72 30.83 -26.75
CA THR A 190 43.65 30.69 -27.74
C THR A 190 44.10 30.92 -29.17
N LYS A 191 45.33 31.36 -29.35
CA LYS A 191 45.93 31.64 -30.65
C LYS A 191 47.44 31.38 -30.62
N GLN A 192 47.92 30.63 -31.62
CA GLN A 192 49.35 30.44 -31.89
C GLN A 192 49.61 30.73 -33.36
N ASP A 193 50.68 31.47 -33.63
CA ASP A 193 51.13 31.72 -34.98
C ASP A 193 52.12 30.62 -35.39
N VAL A 194 51.84 29.94 -36.50
CA VAL A 194 52.64 28.83 -37.03
C VAL A 194 53.02 29.10 -38.49
N LEU A 195 54.15 28.60 -38.91
CA LEU A 195 54.56 28.65 -40.31
C LEU A 195 53.86 27.60 -41.14
N PRO A 196 53.78 27.78 -42.47
CA PRO A 196 53.20 26.78 -43.35
C PRO A 196 53.85 25.42 -43.18
N GLY A 197 53.07 24.38 -42.84
CA GLY A 197 53.55 23.03 -42.59
C GLY A 197 53.89 22.68 -41.15
N GLU A 198 53.82 23.63 -40.22
CA GLU A 198 53.95 23.39 -38.78
C GLU A 198 52.61 23.10 -38.10
N CYS A 199 52.66 22.39 -36.97
CA CYS A 199 51.49 22.11 -36.12
C CYS A 199 51.55 22.98 -34.87
N SER A 200 50.40 23.52 -34.42
CA SER A 200 50.27 24.12 -33.11
C SER A 200 49.65 23.14 -32.10
N GLN A 201 50.12 23.24 -30.88
CA GLN A 201 49.56 22.45 -29.75
C GLN A 201 48.98 23.41 -28.73
N PHE A 202 47.75 23.14 -28.31
CA PHE A 202 47.06 23.89 -27.28
C PHE A 202 46.95 23.05 -26.03
N ASP A 203 47.32 23.59 -24.88
CA ASP A 203 47.08 22.93 -23.60
C ASP A 203 45.68 23.28 -23.11
N ILE A 204 44.87 22.24 -22.95
CA ILE A 204 43.49 22.36 -22.48
C ILE A 204 43.41 21.65 -21.13
N ALA A 205 43.17 22.44 -20.07
CA ALA A 205 42.85 21.87 -18.76
C ALA A 205 41.36 21.74 -18.60
N VAL A 206 40.91 20.51 -18.27
CA VAL A 206 39.52 20.19 -17.95
C VAL A 206 39.43 19.99 -16.44
N THR A 207 38.70 20.86 -15.76
CA THR A 207 38.50 20.76 -14.32
C THR A 207 37.03 20.54 -14.02
N LYS A 208 36.74 19.52 -13.22
CA LYS A 208 35.40 19.29 -12.64
C LYS A 208 35.35 19.93 -11.26
N HIS A 209 34.51 20.95 -11.09
CA HIS A 209 34.22 21.51 -9.78
C HIS A 209 33.05 20.81 -9.17
N TYR A 210 33.21 20.28 -7.95
CA TYR A 210 32.13 19.83 -7.08
C TYR A 210 31.69 21.01 -6.23
N THR A 211 30.42 21.35 -6.22
CA THR A 211 29.82 22.32 -5.30
C THR A 211 29.05 21.61 -4.20
#